data_ffa980ddc7c880e4cbc8195cba90a2c0
#
_entry.id   ffa980ddc7c880e4cbc8195cba90a2c0
#
_cell.length_a   1.000
_cell.length_b   1.000
_cell.length_c   1.000
_cell.angle_alpha   90.00
_cell.angle_beta   90.00
_cell.angle_gamma   90.00
#
_symmetry.space_group_name_H-M   'P 1'
#
loop_
_entity.id
_entity.type
_entity.pdbx_description
1 polymer ?
#
loop_
_entity_poly.entity_id
_entity_poly.type
_entity_poly.pdbx_seq_one_letter_code
_entity_poly.pdbx_strand_id
1 'polypeptide(L)'
;TKTIQFQDINYQLAQNDDKTSIFEGWCDFLNYFDSSIHLQLSFLNLTAEAEAFEQSILIPDKGDGFNDVRHEYAQMLQNQLVKGNNGLTKTKFITFGIEAENFKAAKPRLERIEIDLLNNFKRLGVSASPLDGRERLKLMHDMFHMDTQPFLFDWKWLSPSGLSTKDFIVPSSFDFRDKHTFGMGNRQGEVSFFSILASDLNDRCLADFLAMESSLIVSVHI
;
A
#
# COMPACT_ATOMS: atom_id res chain seq x y z
N THR A 1 9.82 -13.69 1.33
CA THR A 1 8.73 -12.86 0.78
C THR A 1 9.29 -11.58 0.20
N LYS A 2 8.63 -11.04 -0.84
CA LYS A 2 8.85 -9.71 -1.42
C LYS A 2 7.53 -8.96 -1.56
N THR A 3 7.60 -7.64 -1.64
CA THR A 3 6.43 -6.78 -1.78
C THR A 3 6.65 -5.80 -2.93
N ILE A 4 5.62 -5.62 -3.75
CA ILE A 4 5.59 -4.66 -4.85
C ILE A 4 4.44 -3.69 -4.59
N GLN A 5 4.70 -2.40 -4.66
CA GLN A 5 3.67 -1.37 -4.71
C GLN A 5 3.23 -1.17 -6.15
N PHE A 6 1.92 -1.03 -6.38
CA PHE A 6 1.39 -0.79 -7.73
C PHE A 6 0.31 0.29 -7.71
N GLN A 7 0.12 0.92 -8.86
CA GLN A 7 -0.84 2.00 -9.06
C GLN A 7 -2.11 1.49 -9.73
N ASP A 8 -3.14 2.33 -9.74
CA ASP A 8 -4.38 2.04 -10.46
C ASP A 8 -4.18 2.02 -11.98
N ILE A 9 -5.00 1.21 -12.63
CA ILE A 9 -5.26 1.32 -14.05
C ILE A 9 -6.52 2.13 -14.27
N ASN A 10 -6.54 2.96 -15.31
CA ASN A 10 -7.69 3.82 -15.61
C ASN A 10 -8.83 3.05 -16.29
N TYR A 11 -9.40 2.08 -15.58
CA TYR A 11 -10.44 1.18 -16.06
C TYR A 11 -11.75 1.91 -16.36
N GLN A 12 -12.11 2.91 -15.55
CA GLN A 12 -13.41 3.60 -15.68
C GLN A 12 -13.53 4.41 -16.97
N LEU A 13 -12.43 5.01 -17.42
CA LEU A 13 -12.39 5.83 -18.65
C LEU A 13 -12.04 5.01 -19.90
N ALA A 14 -11.74 3.72 -19.76
CA ALA A 14 -11.44 2.84 -20.88
C ALA A 14 -12.69 2.52 -21.71
N GLN A 15 -12.51 2.32 -23.01
CA GLN A 15 -13.57 1.81 -23.89
C GLN A 15 -13.91 0.35 -23.56
N ASN A 16 -15.06 -0.14 -24.01
CA ASN A 16 -15.51 -1.49 -23.63
C ASN A 16 -14.55 -2.60 -24.07
N ASP A 17 -13.95 -2.48 -25.25
CA ASP A 17 -12.96 -3.45 -25.74
C ASP A 17 -11.68 -3.42 -24.91
N ASP A 18 -11.24 -2.24 -24.48
CA ASP A 18 -10.10 -2.07 -23.59
C ASP A 18 -10.40 -2.64 -22.20
N LYS A 19 -11.62 -2.46 -21.69
CA LYS A 19 -12.05 -3.05 -20.39
C LYS A 19 -11.97 -4.56 -20.40
N THR A 20 -12.42 -5.18 -21.48
CA THR A 20 -12.34 -6.65 -21.66
C THR A 20 -10.87 -7.08 -21.66
N SER A 21 -10.04 -6.40 -22.42
CA SER A 21 -8.61 -6.70 -22.52
C SER A 21 -7.88 -6.55 -21.17
N ILE A 22 -8.23 -5.50 -20.40
CA ILE A 22 -7.70 -5.28 -19.05
C ILE A 22 -8.13 -6.42 -18.11
N PHE A 23 -9.40 -6.82 -18.17
CA PHE A 23 -9.91 -7.92 -17.34
C PHE A 23 -9.23 -9.26 -17.68
N GLU A 24 -9.13 -9.61 -18.96
CA GLU A 24 -8.41 -10.80 -19.40
C GLU A 24 -6.96 -10.77 -18.97
N GLY A 25 -6.28 -9.62 -19.09
CA GLY A 25 -4.92 -9.45 -18.62
C GLY A 25 -4.75 -9.64 -17.11
N TRP A 26 -5.74 -9.23 -16.31
CA TRP A 26 -5.76 -9.50 -14.87
C TRP A 26 -6.00 -10.98 -14.56
N CYS A 27 -6.87 -11.66 -15.30
CA CYS A 27 -7.06 -13.09 -15.17
C CYS A 27 -5.76 -13.85 -15.47
N ASP A 28 -5.08 -13.52 -16.55
CA ASP A 28 -3.78 -14.09 -16.89
C ASP A 28 -2.72 -13.81 -15.84
N PHE A 29 -2.72 -12.60 -15.28
CA PHE A 29 -1.82 -12.22 -14.19
C PHE A 29 -2.04 -13.07 -12.94
N LEU A 30 -3.28 -13.29 -12.53
CA LEU A 30 -3.61 -14.11 -11.36
C LEU A 30 -3.35 -15.61 -11.62
N ASN A 31 -3.58 -16.08 -12.83
CA ASN A 31 -3.30 -17.45 -13.24
C ASN A 31 -1.80 -17.79 -13.34
N TYR A 32 -0.92 -16.79 -13.27
CA TYR A 32 0.53 -17.00 -13.20
C TYR A 32 0.95 -17.71 -11.89
N PHE A 33 0.20 -17.50 -10.81
CA PHE A 33 0.55 -18.04 -9.51
C PHE A 33 0.09 -19.48 -9.36
N ASP A 34 1.01 -20.36 -9.04
CA ASP A 34 0.73 -21.74 -8.67
C ASP A 34 0.61 -21.88 -7.13
N SER A 35 0.17 -23.04 -6.67
CA SER A 35 -0.02 -23.35 -5.24
C SER A 35 1.26 -23.29 -4.38
N SER A 36 2.45 -23.13 -5.00
CA SER A 36 3.73 -22.99 -4.29
C SER A 36 4.07 -21.52 -3.95
N ILE A 37 3.27 -20.58 -4.45
CA ILE A 37 3.45 -19.15 -4.26
C ILE A 37 2.30 -18.62 -3.40
N HIS A 38 2.61 -18.19 -2.18
CA HIS A 38 1.64 -17.49 -1.34
C HIS A 38 1.51 -16.04 -1.81
N LEU A 39 0.30 -15.63 -2.09
CA LEU A 39 -0.01 -14.29 -2.58
C LEU A 39 -0.92 -13.55 -1.62
N GLN A 40 -0.60 -12.28 -1.37
CA GLN A 40 -1.44 -11.38 -0.60
C GLN A 40 -1.58 -10.05 -1.33
N LEU A 41 -2.80 -9.66 -1.63
CA LEU A 41 -3.14 -8.31 -2.06
C LEU A 41 -3.51 -7.47 -0.83
N SER A 42 -2.93 -6.29 -0.71
CA SER A 42 -3.20 -5.38 0.40
C SER A 42 -3.57 -3.99 -0.14
N PHE A 43 -4.70 -3.49 0.34
CA PHE A 43 -5.20 -2.14 0.04
C PHE A 43 -5.18 -1.35 1.34
N LEU A 44 -4.45 -0.25 1.34
CA LEU A 44 -4.25 0.57 2.52
C LEU A 44 -4.80 1.97 2.28
N ASN A 45 -5.69 2.42 3.16
CA ASN A 45 -6.06 3.82 3.31
C ASN A 45 -5.42 4.30 4.60
N LEU A 46 -4.41 5.11 4.51
CA LEU A 46 -3.71 5.66 5.67
C LEU A 46 -3.78 7.18 5.65
N THR A 47 -3.86 7.78 6.83
CA THR A 47 -3.75 9.23 6.94
C THR A 47 -2.40 9.68 6.38
N ALA A 48 -2.42 10.60 5.43
CA ALA A 48 -1.18 11.12 4.85
C ALA A 48 -0.39 11.90 5.92
N GLU A 49 0.92 11.75 5.92
CA GLU A 49 1.79 12.66 6.65
C GLU A 49 1.63 14.06 6.03
N ALA A 50 1.15 15.02 6.83
CA ALA A 50 0.82 16.37 6.33
C ALA A 50 2.03 17.01 5.61
N GLU A 51 3.24 16.85 6.15
CA GLU A 51 4.47 17.38 5.56
C GLU A 51 4.82 16.73 4.21
N ALA A 52 4.72 15.39 4.09
CA ALA A 52 5.00 14.68 2.84
C ALA A 52 3.94 15.02 1.77
N PHE A 53 2.71 15.24 2.21
CA PHE A 53 1.60 15.65 1.37
C PHE A 53 1.78 17.08 0.86
N GLU A 54 2.12 18.03 1.73
CA GLU A 54 2.42 19.41 1.34
C GLU A 54 3.59 19.50 0.36
N GLN A 55 4.66 18.74 0.61
CA GLN A 55 5.82 18.71 -0.30
C GLN A 55 5.47 18.14 -1.69
N SER A 56 4.55 17.20 -1.79
CA SER A 56 4.14 16.61 -3.08
C SER A 56 3.37 17.61 -3.98
N ILE A 57 2.77 18.64 -3.39
CA ILE A 57 1.94 19.63 -4.08
C ILE A 57 2.73 20.93 -4.29
N LEU A 58 3.83 21.13 -3.59
CA LEU A 58 4.61 22.35 -3.62
C LEU A 58 5.23 22.54 -5.00
N ILE A 59 4.78 23.57 -5.71
CA ILE A 59 5.38 23.97 -6.99
C ILE A 59 6.52 24.92 -6.67
N PRO A 60 7.77 24.57 -6.99
CA PRO A 60 8.90 25.40 -6.63
C PRO A 60 8.87 26.75 -7.35
N ASP A 61 9.30 27.79 -6.64
CA ASP A 61 9.43 29.13 -7.17
C ASP A 61 10.44 29.17 -8.34
N LYS A 62 10.09 29.95 -9.36
CA LYS A 62 10.97 30.26 -10.50
C LYS A 62 11.08 31.77 -10.63
N GLY A 63 12.19 32.25 -11.12
CA GLY A 63 12.44 33.69 -11.29
C GLY A 63 11.72 34.34 -12.51
N ASP A 64 10.53 33.88 -12.84
CA ASP A 64 9.79 34.27 -14.07
C ASP A 64 8.56 35.17 -13.80
N GLY A 65 8.37 35.65 -12.56
CA GLY A 65 7.29 36.55 -12.17
C GLY A 65 5.93 35.89 -11.99
N PHE A 66 5.81 34.54 -12.09
CA PHE A 66 4.56 33.80 -11.93
C PHE A 66 4.45 33.03 -10.61
N ASN A 67 5.19 33.41 -9.59
CA ASN A 67 5.18 32.71 -8.32
C ASN A 67 3.84 32.80 -7.60
N ASP A 68 3.15 33.94 -7.67
CA ASP A 68 1.81 34.11 -7.09
C ASP A 68 0.81 33.12 -7.68
N VAL A 69 0.87 32.92 -9.01
CA VAL A 69 0.01 31.94 -9.71
C VAL A 69 0.34 30.50 -9.29
N ARG A 70 1.63 30.18 -9.06
CA ARG A 70 2.04 28.86 -8.56
C ARG A 70 1.53 28.61 -7.16
N HIS A 71 1.62 29.59 -6.28
CA HIS A 71 1.13 29.49 -4.91
C HIS A 71 -0.39 29.34 -4.89
N GLU A 72 -1.12 30.12 -5.66
CA GLU A 72 -2.58 30.03 -5.77
C GLU A 72 -3.01 28.68 -6.33
N TYR A 73 -2.33 28.16 -7.35
CA TYR A 73 -2.59 26.85 -7.92
C TYR A 73 -2.27 25.70 -6.93
N ALA A 74 -1.13 25.79 -6.22
CA ALA A 74 -0.78 24.84 -5.16
C ALA A 74 -1.85 24.82 -4.05
N GLN A 75 -2.33 26.01 -3.63
CA GLN A 75 -3.38 26.13 -2.63
C GLN A 75 -4.73 25.56 -3.12
N MET A 76 -5.07 25.76 -4.39
CA MET A 76 -6.26 25.16 -4.99
C MET A 76 -6.17 23.64 -4.99
N LEU A 77 -5.01 23.07 -5.39
CA LEU A 77 -4.77 21.62 -5.35
C LEU A 77 -4.88 21.05 -3.94
N GLN A 78 -4.29 21.75 -2.97
CA GLN A 78 -4.38 21.41 -1.55
C GLN A 78 -5.85 21.33 -1.07
N ASN A 79 -6.62 22.34 -1.40
CA ASN A 79 -8.05 22.40 -1.05
C ASN A 79 -8.87 21.30 -1.74
N GLN A 80 -8.55 20.94 -2.98
CA GLN A 80 -9.24 19.87 -3.70
C GLN A 80 -8.90 18.50 -3.14
N LEU A 81 -7.64 18.25 -2.80
CA LEU A 81 -7.20 16.98 -2.24
C LEU A 81 -7.76 16.73 -0.82
N VAL A 82 -7.79 17.77 0.01
CA VAL A 82 -8.43 17.71 1.32
C VAL A 82 -9.92 17.38 1.20
N LYS A 83 -10.62 17.97 0.22
CA LYS A 83 -12.05 17.69 -0.03
C LYS A 83 -12.29 16.34 -0.69
N GLY A 84 -11.37 15.85 -1.53
CA GLY A 84 -11.57 14.64 -2.32
C GLY A 84 -11.17 13.34 -1.62
N ASN A 85 -10.18 13.37 -0.73
CA ASN A 85 -9.61 12.18 -0.09
C ASN A 85 -9.59 12.24 1.45
N ASN A 86 -10.18 13.26 2.06
CA ASN A 86 -10.17 13.48 3.53
C ASN A 86 -8.78 13.32 4.18
N GLY A 87 -7.70 13.67 3.46
CA GLY A 87 -6.33 13.49 3.92
C GLY A 87 -5.84 12.04 3.93
N LEU A 88 -6.52 11.12 3.23
CA LEU A 88 -6.12 9.72 3.14
C LEU A 88 -5.30 9.45 1.87
N THR A 89 -4.19 8.76 2.04
CA THR A 89 -3.41 8.19 0.94
C THR A 89 -3.82 6.74 0.73
N LYS A 90 -4.27 6.43 -0.48
CA LYS A 90 -4.65 5.07 -0.90
C LYS A 90 -3.48 4.40 -1.61
N THR A 91 -2.99 3.32 -1.05
CA THR A 91 -1.86 2.56 -1.61
C THR A 91 -2.23 1.09 -1.77
N LYS A 92 -1.59 0.44 -2.74
CA LYS A 92 -1.85 -0.96 -3.07
C LYS A 92 -0.55 -1.73 -3.15
N PHE A 93 -0.56 -2.91 -2.57
CA PHE A 93 0.60 -3.76 -2.52
C PHE A 93 0.24 -5.19 -2.90
N ILE A 94 1.16 -5.85 -3.58
CA ILE A 94 1.16 -7.29 -3.76
C ILE A 94 2.38 -7.85 -3.03
N THR A 95 2.13 -8.73 -2.07
CA THR A 95 3.17 -9.44 -1.34
C THR A 95 3.12 -10.90 -1.75
N PHE A 96 4.25 -11.44 -2.16
CA PHE A 96 4.37 -12.84 -2.54
C PHE A 96 5.49 -13.53 -1.76
N GLY A 97 5.32 -14.81 -1.55
CA GLY A 97 6.24 -15.64 -0.78
C GLY A 97 6.30 -17.05 -1.30
N ILE A 98 7.39 -17.70 -1.01
CA ILE A 98 7.62 -19.12 -1.29
C ILE A 98 8.19 -19.81 -0.06
N GLU A 99 7.91 -21.09 0.08
CA GLU A 99 8.62 -21.93 1.02
C GLU A 99 9.96 -22.38 0.43
N ALA A 100 11.01 -22.33 1.23
CA ALA A 100 12.35 -22.78 0.84
C ALA A 100 13.17 -23.15 2.08
N GLU A 101 14.07 -24.09 1.94
CA GLU A 101 14.93 -24.57 3.04
C GLU A 101 15.86 -23.47 3.58
N ASN A 102 16.29 -22.54 2.74
CA ASN A 102 17.19 -21.47 3.14
C ASN A 102 17.09 -20.26 2.19
N PHE A 103 17.67 -19.14 2.65
CA PHE A 103 17.67 -17.88 1.89
C PHE A 103 18.38 -17.98 0.52
N LYS A 104 19.46 -18.77 0.42
CA LYS A 104 20.21 -18.92 -0.84
C LYS A 104 19.37 -19.60 -1.93
N ALA A 105 18.52 -20.55 -1.55
CA ALA A 105 17.60 -21.22 -2.46
C ALA A 105 16.39 -20.31 -2.80
N ALA A 106 15.87 -19.56 -1.82
CA ALA A 106 14.73 -18.70 -2.00
C ALA A 106 15.01 -17.47 -2.89
N LYS A 107 16.18 -16.85 -2.73
CA LYS A 107 16.49 -15.56 -3.35
C LYS A 107 16.34 -15.55 -4.87
N PRO A 108 16.97 -16.46 -5.64
CA PRO A 108 16.87 -16.46 -7.11
C PRO A 108 15.42 -16.66 -7.60
N ARG A 109 14.66 -17.52 -6.90
CA ARG A 109 13.27 -17.79 -7.26
C ARG A 109 12.39 -16.56 -7.00
N LEU A 110 12.55 -15.88 -5.87
CA LEU A 110 11.83 -14.64 -5.55
C LEU A 110 12.18 -13.51 -6.51
N GLU A 111 13.45 -13.39 -6.92
CA GLU A 111 13.89 -12.39 -7.90
C GLU A 111 13.27 -12.63 -9.28
N ARG A 112 13.17 -13.90 -9.70
CA ARG A 112 12.50 -14.26 -10.94
C ARG A 112 11.02 -13.91 -10.92
N ILE A 113 10.30 -14.31 -9.86
CA ILE A 113 8.87 -13.99 -9.69
C ILE A 113 8.66 -12.46 -9.70
N GLU A 114 9.54 -11.70 -9.06
CA GLU A 114 9.47 -10.24 -9.06
C GLU A 114 9.57 -9.66 -10.47
N ILE A 115 10.53 -10.11 -11.25
CA ILE A 115 10.72 -9.66 -12.64
C ILE A 115 9.49 -10.01 -13.49
N ASP A 116 8.97 -11.23 -13.35
CA ASP A 116 7.79 -11.67 -14.10
C ASP A 116 6.54 -10.83 -13.72
N LEU A 117 6.35 -10.53 -12.43
CA LEU A 117 5.27 -9.67 -11.96
C LEU A 117 5.39 -8.24 -12.47
N LEU A 118 6.58 -7.64 -12.43
CA LEU A 118 6.81 -6.30 -12.97
C LEU A 118 6.55 -6.23 -14.47
N ASN A 119 6.94 -7.27 -15.22
CA ASN A 119 6.64 -7.36 -16.64
C ASN A 119 5.13 -7.49 -16.90
N ASN A 120 4.43 -8.28 -16.10
CA ASN A 120 2.97 -8.41 -16.20
C ASN A 120 2.26 -7.10 -15.88
N PHE A 121 2.65 -6.39 -14.82
CA PHE A 121 2.12 -5.04 -14.54
C PHE A 121 2.38 -4.06 -15.69
N LYS A 122 3.58 -4.10 -16.26
CA LYS A 122 3.91 -3.27 -17.44
C LYS A 122 3.03 -3.60 -18.65
N ARG A 123 2.72 -4.87 -18.89
CA ARG A 123 1.79 -5.28 -19.98
C ARG A 123 0.38 -4.78 -19.74
N LEU A 124 -0.06 -4.71 -18.47
CA LEU A 124 -1.35 -4.13 -18.08
C LEU A 124 -1.37 -2.59 -18.10
N GLY A 125 -0.23 -1.95 -18.39
CA GLY A 125 -0.12 -0.49 -18.32
C GLY A 125 -0.10 0.06 -16.90
N VAL A 126 0.15 -0.78 -15.89
CA VAL A 126 0.20 -0.42 -14.47
C VAL A 126 1.63 -0.11 -14.07
N SER A 127 1.83 1.05 -13.45
CA SER A 127 3.11 1.39 -12.82
C SER A 127 3.27 0.60 -11.52
N ALA A 128 4.40 -0.09 -11.38
CA ALA A 128 4.70 -0.90 -10.22
C ALA A 128 6.19 -0.81 -9.87
N SER A 129 6.50 -0.82 -8.56
CA SER A 129 7.86 -0.78 -8.04
C SER A 129 8.03 -1.75 -6.87
N PRO A 130 9.14 -2.52 -6.83
CA PRO A 130 9.44 -3.38 -5.70
C PRO A 130 9.88 -2.53 -4.51
N LEU A 131 9.43 -2.89 -3.31
CA LEU A 131 9.89 -2.26 -2.08
C LEU A 131 11.25 -2.85 -1.65
N ASP A 132 12.17 -1.98 -1.27
CA ASP A 132 13.38 -2.37 -0.60
C ASP A 132 13.11 -2.72 0.89
N GLY A 133 14.17 -3.10 1.62
CA GLY A 133 14.05 -3.51 3.02
C GLY A 133 13.58 -2.36 3.93
N ARG A 134 14.05 -1.12 3.67
CA ARG A 134 13.67 0.05 4.45
C ARG A 134 12.23 0.49 4.15
N GLU A 135 11.87 0.52 2.89
CA GLU A 135 10.49 0.85 2.45
C GLU A 135 9.47 -0.15 3.00
N ARG A 136 9.84 -1.45 3.03
CA ARG A 136 8.98 -2.47 3.63
C ARG A 136 8.86 -2.32 5.14
N LEU A 137 9.93 -1.94 5.85
CA LEU A 137 9.86 -1.63 7.28
C LEU A 137 9.00 -0.39 7.52
N LYS A 138 9.12 0.66 6.68
CA LYS A 138 8.26 1.83 6.74
C LYS A 138 6.79 1.45 6.55
N LEU A 139 6.48 0.65 5.54
CA LEU A 139 5.12 0.17 5.30
C LEU A 139 4.54 -0.53 6.54
N MET A 140 5.30 -1.43 7.16
CA MET A 140 4.87 -2.12 8.37
C MET A 140 4.71 -1.15 9.56
N HIS A 141 5.64 -0.20 9.71
CA HIS A 141 5.54 0.84 10.72
C HIS A 141 4.24 1.64 10.55
N ASP A 142 3.95 2.11 9.34
CA ASP A 142 2.76 2.93 9.04
C ASP A 142 1.45 2.16 9.28
N MET A 143 1.45 0.83 9.07
CA MET A 143 0.31 -0.03 9.41
C MET A 143 0.06 -0.13 10.91
N PHE A 144 1.10 -0.11 11.74
CA PHE A 144 0.99 -0.18 13.20
C PHE A 144 0.90 1.19 13.86
N HIS A 145 1.39 2.25 13.21
CA HIS A 145 1.38 3.62 13.70
C HIS A 145 0.44 4.49 12.86
N MET A 146 -0.86 4.17 12.88
CA MET A 146 -1.90 4.92 12.16
C MET A 146 -2.11 6.35 12.69
N ASP A 147 -1.33 6.75 13.68
CA ASP A 147 -1.33 8.08 14.31
C ASP A 147 -0.27 9.03 13.71
N THR A 148 0.24 8.70 12.53
CA THR A 148 1.22 9.52 11.78
C THR A 148 2.55 9.77 12.50
N GLN A 149 3.02 8.82 13.31
CA GLN A 149 4.36 8.93 13.88
C GLN A 149 5.43 8.76 12.79
N PRO A 150 6.48 9.60 12.77
CA PRO A 150 7.51 9.52 11.75
C PRO A 150 8.33 8.24 11.89
N PHE A 151 8.58 7.56 10.76
CA PHE A 151 9.44 6.39 10.70
C PHE A 151 10.93 6.78 10.75
N LEU A 152 11.51 6.70 11.93
CA LEU A 152 12.92 7.00 12.17
C LEU A 152 13.72 5.70 12.20
N PHE A 153 14.40 5.37 11.09
CA PHE A 153 15.17 4.14 10.95
C PHE A 153 16.41 4.33 10.07
N ASP A 154 17.55 3.85 10.54
CA ASP A 154 18.78 3.68 9.77
C ASP A 154 19.40 2.31 10.09
N TRP A 155 19.84 1.58 9.07
CA TRP A 155 20.52 0.28 9.20
C TRP A 155 21.74 0.34 10.12
N LYS A 156 22.43 1.49 10.19
CA LYS A 156 23.60 1.70 11.05
C LYS A 156 23.26 1.64 12.54
N TRP A 157 22.02 1.83 12.91
CA TRP A 157 21.61 1.82 14.33
C TRP A 157 21.44 0.41 14.87
N LEU A 158 21.19 -0.60 14.05
CA LEU A 158 20.93 -1.97 14.52
C LEU A 158 22.13 -2.56 15.27
N SER A 159 23.34 -2.47 14.71
CA SER A 159 24.51 -3.12 15.29
C SER A 159 24.94 -2.53 16.64
N PRO A 160 25.06 -1.21 16.83
CA PRO A 160 25.48 -0.65 18.12
C PRO A 160 24.39 -0.58 19.17
N SER A 161 23.12 -0.54 18.80
CA SER A 161 22.02 -0.38 19.77
C SER A 161 21.52 -1.69 20.38
N GLY A 162 21.83 -2.84 19.77
CA GLY A 162 21.25 -4.12 20.15
C GLY A 162 19.76 -4.28 19.79
N LEU A 163 19.16 -3.28 19.12
CA LEU A 163 17.78 -3.31 18.66
C LEU A 163 17.64 -4.19 17.42
N SER A 164 16.48 -4.77 17.25
CA SER A 164 16.07 -5.49 16.04
C SER A 164 15.20 -4.59 15.13
N THR A 165 15.00 -4.99 13.89
CA THR A 165 14.07 -4.28 12.99
C THR A 165 12.64 -4.20 13.51
N LYS A 166 12.25 -5.15 14.38
CA LYS A 166 10.91 -5.17 14.98
C LYS A 166 10.69 -4.01 15.96
N ASP A 167 11.74 -3.58 16.65
CA ASP A 167 11.67 -2.51 17.65
C ASP A 167 11.33 -1.15 17.00
N PHE A 168 11.58 -1.01 15.70
CA PHE A 168 11.24 0.19 14.93
C PHE A 168 9.84 0.14 14.30
N ILE A 169 9.16 -1.01 14.35
CA ILE A 169 7.84 -1.21 13.75
C ILE A 169 6.75 -1.23 14.82
N VAL A 170 7.08 -1.77 16.00
CA VAL A 170 6.09 -2.05 17.05
C VAL A 170 5.65 -0.76 17.74
N PRO A 171 4.35 -0.53 17.95
CA PRO A 171 3.85 0.60 18.72
C PRO A 171 4.27 0.49 20.19
N SER A 172 4.26 1.62 20.90
CA SER A 172 4.69 1.73 22.29
C SER A 172 3.86 0.90 23.27
N SER A 173 2.61 0.61 22.93
CA SER A 173 1.71 -0.18 23.78
C SER A 173 0.63 -0.89 22.98
N PHE A 174 0.21 -2.04 23.50
CA PHE A 174 -0.98 -2.77 23.05
C PHE A 174 -1.95 -2.91 24.22
N ASP A 175 -3.25 -2.77 23.94
CA ASP A 175 -4.33 -2.99 24.89
C ASP A 175 -5.37 -3.94 24.28
N PHE A 176 -5.57 -5.11 24.88
CA PHE A 176 -6.51 -6.14 24.44
C PHE A 176 -7.58 -6.42 25.50
N ARG A 177 -7.93 -5.44 26.35
CA ARG A 177 -8.94 -5.63 27.40
C ARG A 177 -10.36 -5.75 26.87
N ASP A 178 -10.64 -5.16 25.73
CA ASP A 178 -11.92 -5.31 25.05
C ASP A 178 -11.95 -6.56 24.18
N LYS A 179 -13.15 -7.14 23.97
CA LYS A 179 -13.34 -8.37 23.16
C LYS A 179 -13.42 -8.12 21.66
N HIS A 180 -13.77 -6.91 21.27
CA HIS A 180 -14.05 -6.53 19.89
C HIS A 180 -13.01 -5.55 19.35
N THR A 181 -12.42 -4.76 20.21
CA THR A 181 -11.44 -3.75 19.83
C THR A 181 -10.10 -3.97 20.54
N PHE A 182 -9.06 -3.46 19.95
CA PHE A 182 -7.73 -3.43 20.55
C PHE A 182 -7.14 -2.02 20.47
N GLY A 183 -6.33 -1.67 21.44
CA GLY A 183 -5.57 -0.43 21.46
C GLY A 183 -4.16 -0.63 20.90
N MET A 184 -3.68 0.30 20.08
CA MET A 184 -2.29 0.40 19.64
C MET A 184 -1.84 1.86 19.84
N GLY A 185 -0.92 2.10 20.78
CA GLY A 185 -0.54 3.47 21.13
C GLY A 185 -1.77 4.30 21.51
N ASN A 186 -2.04 5.36 20.77
CA ASN A 186 -3.17 6.27 20.99
C ASN A 186 -4.40 5.96 20.12
N ARG A 187 -4.38 4.86 19.36
CA ARG A 187 -5.47 4.48 18.45
C ARG A 187 -6.16 3.21 18.91
N GLN A 188 -7.42 3.11 18.53
CA GLN A 188 -8.21 1.88 18.68
C GLN A 188 -8.44 1.28 17.30
N GLY A 189 -8.33 -0.04 17.22
CA GLY A 189 -8.56 -0.81 16.01
C GLY A 189 -9.53 -1.96 16.25
N GLU A 190 -10.12 -2.43 15.17
CA GLU A 190 -10.95 -3.64 15.11
C GLU A 190 -10.45 -4.49 13.94
N VAL A 191 -10.46 -5.80 14.12
CA VAL A 191 -10.18 -6.76 13.04
C VAL A 191 -11.47 -7.50 12.72
N SER A 192 -11.90 -7.37 11.48
CA SER A 192 -13.05 -8.08 10.95
C SER A 192 -12.64 -9.00 9.81
N PHE A 193 -13.33 -10.12 9.66
CA PHE A 193 -13.13 -11.04 8.54
C PHE A 193 -14.48 -11.48 7.97
N PHE A 194 -14.49 -11.76 6.67
CA PHE A 194 -15.66 -12.32 6.02
C PHE A 194 -15.77 -13.79 6.34
N SER A 195 -16.81 -14.16 7.10
CA SER A 195 -17.08 -15.56 7.46
C SER A 195 -18.04 -16.23 6.49
N ILE A 196 -18.92 -15.47 5.86
CA ILE A 196 -19.89 -15.95 4.88
C ILE A 196 -19.79 -15.06 3.66
N LEU A 197 -19.40 -15.65 2.53
CA LEU A 197 -19.37 -14.98 1.24
C LEU A 197 -20.70 -15.23 0.52
N ALA A 198 -21.19 -14.22 -0.19
CA ALA A 198 -22.32 -14.42 -1.11
C ALA A 198 -21.90 -15.40 -2.22
N SER A 199 -22.88 -16.16 -2.75
CA SER A 199 -22.65 -17.09 -3.86
C SER A 199 -22.10 -16.37 -5.11
N ASP A 200 -22.52 -15.12 -5.29
CA ASP A 200 -22.07 -14.24 -6.38
C ASP A 200 -21.47 -12.96 -5.78
N LEU A 201 -20.16 -12.78 -5.96
CA LEU A 201 -19.47 -11.56 -5.62
C LEU A 201 -19.60 -10.60 -6.81
N ASN A 202 -20.15 -9.42 -6.58
CA ASN A 202 -20.18 -8.37 -7.56
C ASN A 202 -18.94 -7.44 -7.41
N ASP A 203 -18.70 -6.61 -8.41
CA ASP A 203 -17.61 -5.65 -8.46
C ASP A 203 -17.64 -4.58 -7.34
N ARG A 204 -18.73 -4.48 -6.59
CA ARG A 204 -18.91 -3.53 -5.49
C ARG A 204 -18.54 -4.10 -4.12
N CYS A 205 -18.30 -5.40 -3.98
CA CYS A 205 -18.12 -6.02 -2.66
C CYS A 205 -16.97 -5.42 -1.82
N LEU A 206 -15.93 -4.91 -2.45
CA LEU A 206 -14.82 -4.21 -1.80
C LEU A 206 -14.87 -2.69 -1.99
N ALA A 207 -15.64 -2.18 -2.96
CA ALA A 207 -15.66 -0.76 -3.31
C ALA A 207 -16.15 0.10 -2.14
N ASP A 208 -17.17 -0.33 -1.42
CA ASP A 208 -17.74 0.41 -0.29
C ASP A 208 -16.74 0.49 0.87
N PHE A 209 -15.99 -0.59 1.14
CA PHE A 209 -14.91 -0.57 2.14
C PHE A 209 -13.77 0.36 1.74
N LEU A 210 -13.32 0.27 0.48
CA LEU A 210 -12.23 1.10 -0.02
C LEU A 210 -12.62 2.59 -0.15
N ALA A 211 -13.93 2.87 -0.19
CA ALA A 211 -14.48 4.24 -0.19
C ALA A 211 -14.62 4.84 1.21
N MET A 212 -14.46 4.06 2.29
CA MET A 212 -14.57 4.58 3.65
C MET A 212 -13.54 5.68 3.91
N GLU A 213 -13.99 6.74 4.55
CA GLU A 213 -13.20 7.92 4.91
C GLU A 213 -12.48 7.72 6.27
N SER A 214 -11.82 6.56 6.41
CA SER A 214 -11.09 6.20 7.63
C SER A 214 -9.83 5.42 7.27
N SER A 215 -8.89 5.34 8.21
CA SER A 215 -7.75 4.43 8.07
C SER A 215 -8.25 3.00 8.01
N LEU A 216 -7.87 2.30 6.96
CA LEU A 216 -8.36 0.96 6.65
C LEU A 216 -7.26 0.13 6.01
N ILE A 217 -7.18 -1.13 6.40
CA ILE A 217 -6.33 -2.13 5.75
C ILE A 217 -7.22 -3.29 5.33
N VAL A 218 -7.28 -3.55 4.03
CA VAL A 218 -7.96 -4.72 3.48
C VAL A 218 -6.91 -5.65 2.90
N SER A 219 -6.92 -6.92 3.32
CA SER A 219 -6.01 -7.95 2.81
C SER A 219 -6.81 -9.10 2.20
N VAL A 220 -6.41 -9.50 1.00
CA VAL A 220 -6.93 -10.67 0.29
C VAL A 220 -5.79 -11.66 0.14
N HIS A 221 -5.96 -12.86 0.69
CA HIS A 221 -4.99 -13.95 0.61
C HIS A 221 -5.46 -14.96 -0.44
N ILE A 222 -4.56 -15.37 -1.32
CA ILE A 222 -4.78 -16.32 -2.42
C ILE A 222 -3.78 -17.45 -2.30
#